data_cf6e16e9144fef4599f952e260af6793
#
_entry.id   cf6e16e9144fef4599f952e260af6793
#
_cell.length_a   1.000
_cell.length_b   1.000
_cell.length_c   1.000
_cell.angle_alpha   90.00
_cell.angle_beta   90.00
_cell.angle_gamma   90.00
#
_symmetry.space_group_name_H-M   'P 1'
#
loop_
_entity.id
_entity.type
_entity.pdbx_description
1 polymer ?
#
loop_
_entity_poly.entity_id
_entity_poly.type
_entity_poly.pdbx_seq_one_letter_code
_entity_poly.pdbx_strand_id
1 'polypeptide(L)'
;KYNCENGGPAPEKLTNKMLEWTGKIKEYKSVDGLPTLDLTKPAIYKLADKVVEVFDCVEDHLKLLKQCFDFASIKRLITRPDFTIVYDSMSGVQGPYAKRIIEEELGAAPGSCTNAAPKPDFGGPESAWHGHADPNLTYAVELVATMGLNKEGQKISSSKPIPSFGAAADGDADRNMILSSQFFISPSDSLAMIVDNADLIPQFRAGLKGCARSMPTSGALDLVAKAKGIECFEVPTGWKFFGNLM
;
A
#
# COMPACT_ATOMS: atom_id res chain seq x y z
N LYS A 1 -11.67 2.33 -8.47
CA LYS A 1 -12.23 0.95 -8.61
C LYS A 1 -13.73 0.97 -8.31
N TYR A 2 -14.51 0.11 -8.95
CA TYR A 2 -15.94 -0.07 -8.67
C TYR A 2 -16.15 -1.39 -7.96
N ASN A 3 -16.73 -1.36 -6.77
CA ASN A 3 -17.07 -2.53 -5.99
C ASN A 3 -18.57 -2.85 -6.12
N CYS A 4 -18.89 -4.14 -6.22
CA CYS A 4 -20.24 -4.63 -6.22
C CYS A 4 -20.84 -4.68 -4.79
N GLU A 5 -22.12 -5.03 -4.69
CA GLU A 5 -22.85 -5.12 -3.43
C GLU A 5 -22.18 -6.03 -2.39
N ASN A 6 -21.52 -7.09 -2.84
CA ASN A 6 -20.75 -8.00 -1.99
C ASN A 6 -19.38 -7.45 -1.52
N GLY A 7 -19.07 -6.17 -1.81
CA GLY A 7 -17.78 -5.56 -1.48
C GLY A 7 -16.63 -5.92 -2.43
N GLY A 8 -16.81 -6.92 -3.29
CA GLY A 8 -15.81 -7.35 -4.27
C GLY A 8 -15.76 -6.46 -5.51
N PRO A 9 -14.69 -6.54 -6.34
CA PRO A 9 -14.59 -5.75 -7.55
C PRO A 9 -15.59 -6.19 -8.59
N ALA A 10 -16.02 -5.24 -9.41
CA ALA A 10 -16.92 -5.52 -10.50
C ALA A 10 -16.32 -6.52 -11.51
N PRO A 11 -17.09 -7.57 -11.89
CA PRO A 11 -16.69 -8.47 -12.96
C PRO A 11 -16.53 -7.72 -14.29
N GLU A 12 -15.71 -8.24 -15.20
CA GLU A 12 -15.44 -7.62 -16.51
C GLU A 12 -16.71 -7.37 -17.32
N LYS A 13 -17.68 -8.28 -17.24
CA LYS A 13 -18.99 -8.10 -17.90
C LYS A 13 -19.69 -6.81 -17.43
N LEU A 14 -19.56 -6.45 -16.17
CA LEU A 14 -20.16 -5.22 -15.63
C LEU A 14 -19.35 -3.98 -16.01
N THR A 15 -18.03 -4.04 -15.88
CA THR A 15 -17.16 -2.91 -16.27
C THR A 15 -17.21 -2.62 -17.78
N ASN A 16 -17.35 -3.65 -18.63
CA ASN A 16 -17.55 -3.47 -20.06
C ASN A 16 -18.88 -2.76 -20.36
N LYS A 17 -19.96 -3.10 -19.66
CA LYS A 17 -21.23 -2.36 -19.78
C LYS A 17 -21.09 -0.90 -19.34
N MET A 18 -20.34 -0.63 -18.26
CA MET A 18 -20.06 0.75 -17.84
C MET A 18 -19.30 1.51 -18.93
N LEU A 19 -18.27 0.89 -19.53
CA LEU A 19 -17.53 1.47 -20.64
C LEU A 19 -18.41 1.76 -21.86
N GLU A 20 -19.30 0.85 -22.23
CA GLU A 20 -20.27 1.10 -23.30
C GLU A 20 -21.16 2.31 -23.02
N TRP A 21 -21.60 2.49 -21.78
CA TRP A 21 -22.41 3.63 -21.37
C TRP A 21 -21.62 4.94 -21.43
N THR A 22 -20.34 4.96 -21.05
CA THR A 22 -19.52 6.18 -21.16
C THR A 22 -19.46 6.69 -22.60
N GLY A 23 -19.43 5.82 -23.59
CA GLY A 23 -19.50 6.19 -25.01
C GLY A 23 -20.88 6.71 -25.48
N LYS A 24 -21.92 6.50 -24.69
CA LYS A 24 -23.30 6.92 -25.01
C LYS A 24 -23.75 8.20 -24.28
N ILE A 25 -23.04 8.60 -23.25
CA ILE A 25 -23.34 9.81 -22.46
C ILE A 25 -23.15 11.04 -23.35
N LYS A 26 -24.19 11.85 -23.47
CA LYS A 26 -24.17 13.12 -24.21
C LYS A 26 -24.17 14.35 -23.32
N GLU A 27 -24.58 14.21 -22.07
CA GLU A 27 -24.64 15.24 -21.06
C GLU A 27 -24.44 14.66 -19.68
N TYR A 28 -23.96 15.46 -18.75
CA TYR A 28 -24.00 15.20 -17.32
C TYR A 28 -24.67 16.39 -16.61
N LYS A 29 -25.32 16.12 -15.49
CA LYS A 29 -26.02 17.17 -14.72
C LYS A 29 -25.11 17.63 -13.59
N SER A 30 -25.05 18.94 -13.41
CA SER A 30 -24.35 19.60 -12.32
C SER A 30 -25.28 20.60 -11.64
N VAL A 31 -24.99 20.99 -10.44
CA VAL A 31 -25.69 22.04 -9.71
C VAL A 31 -24.82 23.28 -9.65
N ASP A 32 -25.28 24.36 -10.27
CA ASP A 32 -24.60 25.65 -10.22
C ASP A 32 -24.80 26.33 -8.89
N GLY A 33 -23.85 27.17 -8.49
CA GLY A 33 -23.95 28.02 -7.30
C GLY A 33 -23.77 27.30 -5.98
N LEU A 34 -23.25 26.06 -5.96
CA LEU A 34 -22.86 25.43 -4.71
C LEU A 34 -21.66 26.18 -4.09
N PRO A 35 -21.67 26.41 -2.76
CA PRO A 35 -20.53 27.02 -2.09
C PRO A 35 -19.31 26.10 -2.18
N THR A 36 -18.12 26.70 -2.29
CA THR A 36 -16.87 25.97 -2.16
C THR A 36 -16.72 25.52 -0.70
N LEU A 37 -16.53 24.21 -0.50
CA LEU A 37 -16.31 23.63 0.80
C LEU A 37 -14.81 23.49 1.07
N ASP A 38 -14.40 23.79 2.31
CA ASP A 38 -13.04 23.48 2.76
C ASP A 38 -12.95 21.99 3.13
N LEU A 39 -12.33 21.19 2.27
CA LEU A 39 -12.13 19.76 2.47
C LEU A 39 -10.81 19.43 3.17
N THR A 40 -10.05 20.44 3.63
CA THR A 40 -8.72 20.25 4.23
C THR A 40 -8.77 19.94 5.73
N LYS A 41 -9.92 20.11 6.36
CA LYS A 41 -10.13 19.86 7.79
C LYS A 41 -11.51 19.28 8.06
N PRO A 42 -11.68 18.51 9.14
CA PRO A 42 -12.98 17.98 9.55
C PRO A 42 -13.99 19.09 9.76
N ALA A 43 -15.17 18.95 9.14
CA ALA A 43 -16.28 19.92 9.22
C ALA A 43 -17.61 19.29 8.80
N ILE A 44 -18.71 19.92 9.22
CA ILE A 44 -20.06 19.54 8.78
C ILE A 44 -20.68 20.75 8.08
N TYR A 45 -21.08 20.56 6.82
CA TYR A 45 -21.74 21.57 6.00
C TYR A 45 -23.18 21.17 5.73
N LYS A 46 -24.10 22.14 5.82
CA LYS A 46 -25.49 21.97 5.41
C LYS A 46 -25.69 22.64 4.06
N LEU A 47 -26.08 21.85 3.06
CA LEU A 47 -26.36 22.30 1.69
C LEU A 47 -27.81 21.98 1.36
N ALA A 48 -28.69 22.98 1.50
CA ALA A 48 -30.15 22.81 1.39
C ALA A 48 -30.64 21.66 2.31
N ASP A 49 -31.14 20.57 1.73
CA ASP A 49 -31.62 19.37 2.43
C ASP A 49 -30.54 18.30 2.67
N LYS A 50 -29.30 18.57 2.28
CA LYS A 50 -28.18 17.61 2.38
C LYS A 50 -27.18 18.04 3.45
N VAL A 51 -26.51 17.04 4.00
CA VAL A 51 -25.38 17.21 4.91
C VAL A 51 -24.13 16.65 4.22
N VAL A 52 -23.06 17.44 4.23
CA VAL A 52 -21.72 16.98 3.80
C VAL A 52 -20.84 16.97 5.04
N GLU A 53 -20.36 15.81 5.39
CA GLU A 53 -19.41 15.61 6.47
C GLU A 53 -18.01 15.41 5.87
N VAL A 54 -17.06 16.25 6.29
CA VAL A 54 -15.63 16.08 6.03
C VAL A 54 -15.01 15.48 7.28
N PHE A 55 -14.40 14.32 7.17
CA PHE A 55 -13.79 13.62 8.30
C PHE A 55 -12.33 13.23 7.98
N ASP A 56 -11.55 12.96 9.02
CA ASP A 56 -10.17 12.50 8.87
C ASP A 56 -10.13 10.99 8.66
N CYS A 57 -10.03 10.60 7.39
CA CYS A 57 -9.95 9.17 7.01
C CYS A 57 -8.64 8.49 7.48
N VAL A 58 -7.58 9.26 7.73
CA VAL A 58 -6.30 8.71 8.23
C VAL A 58 -6.46 8.19 9.66
N GLU A 59 -7.19 8.93 10.51
CA GLU A 59 -7.44 8.51 11.89
C GLU A 59 -8.30 7.24 11.97
N ASP A 60 -9.30 7.10 11.10
CA ASP A 60 -10.11 5.88 11.06
C ASP A 60 -9.31 4.67 10.59
N HIS A 61 -8.45 4.85 9.58
CA HIS A 61 -7.54 3.82 9.13
C HIS A 61 -6.54 3.41 10.22
N LEU A 62 -5.95 4.40 10.91
CA LEU A 62 -5.03 4.15 12.02
C LEU A 62 -5.68 3.35 13.17
N LYS A 63 -6.93 3.65 13.51
CA LYS A 63 -7.69 2.88 14.51
C LYS A 63 -7.81 1.41 14.11
N LEU A 64 -8.11 1.15 12.84
CA LEU A 64 -8.19 -0.21 12.30
C LEU A 64 -6.84 -0.92 12.37
N LEU A 65 -5.76 -0.25 11.92
CA LEU A 65 -4.43 -0.84 11.94
C LEU A 65 -3.95 -1.21 13.35
N LYS A 66 -4.29 -0.39 14.36
CA LYS A 66 -3.99 -0.69 15.77
C LYS A 66 -4.71 -1.95 16.29
N GLN A 67 -5.80 -2.36 15.68
CA GLN A 67 -6.47 -3.63 16.00
C GLN A 67 -5.81 -4.82 15.29
N CYS A 68 -5.24 -4.60 14.10
CA CYS A 68 -4.65 -5.64 13.27
C CYS A 68 -3.19 -5.95 13.64
N PHE A 69 -2.42 -4.92 14.07
CA PHE A 69 -0.97 -5.01 14.24
C PHE A 69 -0.52 -4.63 15.66
N ASP A 70 0.59 -5.22 16.10
CA ASP A 70 1.22 -4.87 17.39
C ASP A 70 2.06 -3.58 17.26
N PHE A 71 1.38 -2.45 17.34
CA PHE A 71 2.01 -1.13 17.26
C PHE A 71 3.09 -0.90 18.31
N ALA A 72 2.94 -1.48 19.51
CA ALA A 72 3.92 -1.34 20.56
C ALA A 72 5.24 -2.02 20.19
N SER A 73 5.19 -3.22 19.65
CA SER A 73 6.38 -3.95 19.19
C SER A 73 7.02 -3.29 17.97
N ILE A 74 6.21 -2.84 17.01
CA ILE A 74 6.70 -2.13 15.82
C ILE A 74 7.36 -0.81 16.23
N LYS A 75 6.77 -0.04 17.15
CA LYS A 75 7.33 1.20 17.67
C LYS A 75 8.68 0.96 18.34
N ARG A 76 8.79 -0.07 19.18
CA ARG A 76 10.07 -0.45 19.82
C ARG A 76 11.16 -0.75 18.78
N LEU A 77 10.82 -1.39 17.66
CA LEU A 77 11.77 -1.65 16.58
C LEU A 77 12.18 -0.34 15.87
N ILE A 78 11.20 0.46 15.45
CA ILE A 78 11.42 1.68 14.66
C ILE A 78 12.20 2.75 15.44
N THR A 79 12.02 2.81 16.77
CA THR A 79 12.72 3.79 17.63
C THR A 79 14.09 3.32 18.14
N ARG A 80 14.56 2.14 17.72
CA ARG A 80 15.91 1.69 18.06
C ARG A 80 16.97 2.58 17.38
N PRO A 81 18.08 2.92 18.08
CA PRO A 81 19.15 3.74 17.51
C PRO A 81 19.85 3.12 16.29
N ASP A 82 19.85 1.78 16.21
CA ASP A 82 20.48 0.98 15.15
C ASP A 82 19.53 0.59 14.03
N PHE A 83 18.28 1.07 14.05
CA PHE A 83 17.27 0.79 13.04
C PHE A 83 16.76 2.06 12.37
N THR A 84 16.81 2.09 11.05
CA THR A 84 16.33 3.23 10.26
C THR A 84 15.40 2.74 9.16
N ILE A 85 14.34 3.50 8.91
CA ILE A 85 13.34 3.21 7.89
C ILE A 85 13.22 4.35 6.89
N VAL A 86 13.02 4.02 5.62
CA VAL A 86 12.59 4.96 4.58
C VAL A 86 11.36 4.37 3.88
N TYR A 87 10.31 5.18 3.78
CA TYR A 87 9.08 4.83 3.07
C TYR A 87 8.83 5.84 1.96
N ASP A 88 8.81 5.39 0.71
CA ASP A 88 8.55 6.24 -0.45
C ASP A 88 7.08 6.12 -0.88
N SER A 89 6.37 7.23 -0.75
CA SER A 89 4.95 7.32 -1.12
C SER A 89 4.74 7.59 -2.61
N MET A 90 5.79 7.83 -3.40
CA MET A 90 5.73 8.09 -4.84
C MET A 90 4.67 9.13 -5.22
N SER A 91 4.45 10.14 -4.38
CA SER A 91 3.40 11.16 -4.49
C SER A 91 1.96 10.62 -4.59
N GLY A 92 1.73 9.41 -4.08
CA GLY A 92 0.41 8.77 -4.01
C GLY A 92 -0.46 9.28 -2.87
N VAL A 93 -1.75 8.96 -2.90
CA VAL A 93 -2.75 9.40 -1.90
C VAL A 93 -2.50 8.84 -0.51
N GLN A 94 -1.70 7.79 -0.39
CA GLN A 94 -1.31 7.17 0.89
C GLN A 94 -0.23 7.96 1.65
N GLY A 95 0.37 9.00 1.05
CA GLY A 95 1.42 9.79 1.69
C GLY A 95 1.07 10.37 3.06
N PRO A 96 -0.08 11.03 3.25
CA PRO A 96 -0.54 11.48 4.57
C PRO A 96 -0.71 10.34 5.58
N TYR A 97 -1.17 9.17 5.15
CA TYR A 97 -1.27 7.97 5.99
C TYR A 97 0.11 7.50 6.45
N ALA A 98 1.07 7.42 5.53
CA ALA A 98 2.44 7.02 5.83
C ALA A 98 3.07 7.94 6.89
N LYS A 99 2.97 9.26 6.72
CA LYS A 99 3.49 10.22 7.70
C LYS A 99 2.83 10.06 9.06
N ARG A 100 1.51 10.03 9.10
CA ARG A 100 0.74 9.92 10.35
C ARG A 100 1.05 8.61 11.09
N ILE A 101 1.20 7.49 10.36
CA ILE A 101 1.44 6.17 10.94
C ILE A 101 2.91 5.97 11.29
N ILE A 102 3.81 6.19 10.34
CA ILE A 102 5.23 5.82 10.48
C ILE A 102 6.00 6.85 11.31
N GLU A 103 5.87 8.15 10.98
CA GLU A 103 6.61 9.19 11.68
C GLU A 103 5.96 9.57 13.02
N GLU A 104 4.66 9.89 13.02
CA GLU A 104 4.01 10.44 14.21
C GLU A 104 3.61 9.36 15.21
N GLU A 105 2.96 8.28 14.78
CA GLU A 105 2.46 7.24 15.68
C GLU A 105 3.55 6.25 16.08
N LEU A 106 4.30 5.73 15.13
CA LEU A 106 5.35 4.73 15.36
C LEU A 106 6.70 5.36 15.74
N GLY A 107 6.87 6.67 15.53
CA GLY A 107 8.02 7.41 16.02
C GLY A 107 9.29 7.27 15.17
N ALA A 108 9.15 6.98 13.88
CA ALA A 108 10.27 7.08 12.94
C ALA A 108 10.80 8.53 12.89
N ALA A 109 12.06 8.70 12.52
CA ALA A 109 12.65 10.02 12.40
C ALA A 109 11.87 10.88 11.37
N PRO A 110 11.70 12.18 11.62
CA PRO A 110 11.10 13.08 10.63
C PRO A 110 11.85 13.00 9.29
N GLY A 111 11.11 12.88 8.18
CA GLY A 111 11.66 12.68 6.84
C GLY A 111 11.90 11.21 6.46
N SER A 112 11.51 10.26 7.31
CA SER A 112 11.49 8.83 6.96
C SER A 112 10.48 8.54 5.85
N CYS A 113 9.39 9.33 5.75
CA CYS A 113 8.41 9.24 4.68
C CYS A 113 8.76 10.25 3.58
N THR A 114 9.27 9.76 2.46
CA THR A 114 9.62 10.56 1.28
C THR A 114 8.45 10.64 0.30
N ASN A 115 8.44 11.68 -0.54
CA ASN A 115 7.41 11.90 -1.57
C ASN A 115 5.98 11.77 -1.04
N ALA A 116 5.75 12.18 0.22
CA ALA A 116 4.49 11.95 0.94
C ALA A 116 3.41 13.02 0.66
N ALA A 117 3.68 14.03 -0.16
CA ALA A 117 2.69 14.98 -0.62
C ALA A 117 1.97 14.39 -1.85
N PRO A 118 0.65 14.10 -1.78
CA PRO A 118 -0.09 13.60 -2.92
C PRO A 118 -0.10 14.60 -4.09
N LYS A 119 0.07 14.10 -5.31
CA LYS A 119 -0.03 14.88 -6.54
C LYS A 119 -0.96 14.17 -7.51
N PRO A 120 -1.85 14.91 -8.25
CA PRO A 120 -2.81 14.31 -9.16
C PRO A 120 -2.20 13.44 -10.27
N ASP A 121 -0.98 13.77 -10.67
CA ASP A 121 -0.19 13.12 -11.71
C ASP A 121 0.99 12.31 -11.13
N PHE A 122 0.97 12.04 -9.80
CA PHE A 122 2.06 11.37 -9.09
C PHE A 122 3.43 12.04 -9.29
N GLY A 123 3.45 13.36 -9.46
CA GLY A 123 4.67 14.14 -9.70
C GLY A 123 5.01 14.36 -11.17
N GLY A 124 4.26 13.74 -12.08
CA GLY A 124 4.38 13.96 -13.52
C GLY A 124 5.76 13.65 -14.09
N PRO A 125 6.06 14.20 -15.29
CA PRO A 125 7.34 13.98 -15.97
C PRO A 125 8.57 14.45 -15.19
N GLU A 126 8.39 15.40 -14.26
CA GLU A 126 9.47 15.98 -13.44
C GLU A 126 9.90 15.09 -12.28
N SER A 127 9.10 14.10 -11.92
CA SER A 127 9.47 13.13 -10.87
C SER A 127 10.51 12.13 -11.39
N ALA A 128 11.29 11.56 -10.49
CA ALA A 128 12.29 10.55 -10.83
C ALA A 128 11.68 9.29 -11.49
N TRP A 129 10.40 9.07 -11.28
CA TRP A 129 9.61 7.95 -11.85
C TRP A 129 8.69 8.40 -13.01
N HIS A 130 8.82 9.66 -13.46
CA HIS A 130 8.07 10.21 -14.61
C HIS A 130 6.55 9.98 -14.52
N GLY A 131 5.95 10.15 -13.34
CA GLY A 131 4.53 9.92 -13.08
C GLY A 131 4.10 8.45 -12.98
N HIS A 132 5.02 7.50 -13.16
CA HIS A 132 4.75 6.07 -12.99
C HIS A 132 4.94 5.67 -11.51
N ALA A 133 3.93 5.89 -10.67
CA ALA A 133 3.96 5.51 -9.27
C ALA A 133 3.80 3.98 -9.11
N ASP A 134 4.79 3.23 -9.58
CA ASP A 134 4.84 1.76 -9.53
C ASP A 134 6.03 1.32 -8.66
N PRO A 135 5.79 0.65 -7.52
CA PRO A 135 6.81 0.34 -6.53
C PRO A 135 7.68 -0.85 -6.95
N ASN A 136 8.61 -0.60 -7.84
CA ASN A 136 9.57 -1.58 -8.32
C ASN A 136 10.97 -0.96 -8.50
N LEU A 137 11.96 -1.81 -8.78
CA LEU A 137 13.35 -1.37 -8.93
C LEU A 137 13.57 -0.34 -10.04
N THR A 138 12.71 -0.34 -11.06
CA THR A 138 12.83 0.56 -12.22
C THR A 138 12.29 1.95 -11.92
N TYR A 139 11.18 2.07 -11.19
CA TYR A 139 10.51 3.34 -10.98
C TYR A 139 10.79 3.97 -9.61
N ALA A 140 10.90 3.20 -8.53
CA ALA A 140 11.24 3.73 -7.21
C ALA A 140 12.74 4.03 -7.08
N VAL A 141 13.33 4.71 -8.07
CA VAL A 141 14.78 4.86 -8.25
C VAL A 141 15.46 5.56 -7.09
N GLU A 142 14.80 6.54 -6.46
CA GLU A 142 15.35 7.28 -5.32
C GLU A 142 15.46 6.39 -4.08
N LEU A 143 14.42 5.60 -3.81
CA LEU A 143 14.44 4.62 -2.73
C LEU A 143 15.48 3.54 -2.99
N VAL A 144 15.51 2.98 -4.20
CA VAL A 144 16.44 1.90 -4.60
C VAL A 144 17.89 2.36 -4.40
N ALA A 145 18.24 3.57 -4.86
CA ALA A 145 19.55 4.15 -4.67
C ALA A 145 19.87 4.41 -3.17
N THR A 146 18.90 4.92 -2.41
CA THR A 146 19.02 5.14 -0.96
C THR A 146 19.31 3.82 -0.21
N MET A 147 18.70 2.74 -0.66
CA MET A 147 18.93 1.39 -0.12
C MET A 147 20.22 0.70 -0.62
N GLY A 148 21.05 1.43 -1.39
CA GLY A 148 22.35 0.94 -1.87
C GLY A 148 22.22 -0.09 -3.00
N LEU A 149 21.21 0.04 -3.86
CA LEU A 149 20.95 -0.84 -4.99
C LEU A 149 20.81 -0.03 -6.30
N ASN A 150 21.05 -0.72 -7.42
CA ASN A 150 20.69 -0.22 -8.75
C ASN A 150 19.35 -0.86 -9.23
N LYS A 151 18.88 -0.43 -10.38
CA LYS A 151 17.62 -0.94 -10.98
C LYS A 151 17.64 -2.43 -11.34
N GLU A 152 18.80 -3.04 -11.40
CA GLU A 152 18.97 -4.48 -11.57
C GLU A 152 19.03 -5.24 -10.23
N GLY A 153 18.85 -4.52 -9.09
CA GLY A 153 18.93 -5.10 -7.75
C GLY A 153 20.35 -5.42 -7.27
N GLN A 154 21.37 -4.91 -7.98
CA GLN A 154 22.77 -5.12 -7.61
C GLN A 154 23.23 -4.06 -6.61
N LYS A 155 24.13 -4.45 -5.72
CA LYS A 155 24.71 -3.56 -4.72
C LYS A 155 25.55 -2.46 -5.36
N ILE A 156 25.34 -1.25 -4.90
CA ILE A 156 26.15 -0.08 -5.26
C ILE A 156 26.79 0.54 -4.01
N SER A 157 27.89 1.26 -4.20
CA SER A 157 28.50 2.04 -3.12
C SER A 157 27.62 3.23 -2.77
N SER A 158 27.46 3.51 -1.47
CA SER A 158 26.77 4.68 -0.96
C SER A 158 27.73 5.53 -0.13
N SER A 159 27.69 6.85 -0.30
CA SER A 159 28.42 7.80 0.54
C SER A 159 27.68 8.12 1.86
N LYS A 160 26.41 7.70 1.97
CA LYS A 160 25.57 7.90 3.14
C LYS A 160 25.28 6.55 3.82
N PRO A 161 24.98 6.54 5.12
CA PRO A 161 24.48 5.35 5.78
C PRO A 161 23.25 4.79 5.06
N ILE A 162 23.28 3.50 4.80
CA ILE A 162 22.15 2.82 4.12
C ILE A 162 21.12 2.44 5.19
N PRO A 163 19.83 2.77 5.01
CA PRO A 163 18.78 2.42 5.96
C PRO A 163 18.65 0.91 6.17
N SER A 164 18.13 0.52 7.33
CA SER A 164 17.88 -0.88 7.68
C SER A 164 16.71 -1.46 6.88
N PHE A 165 15.69 -0.62 6.60
CA PHE A 165 14.45 -1.02 5.93
C PHE A 165 13.99 0.08 4.97
N GLY A 166 13.60 -0.32 3.77
CA GLY A 166 13.00 0.54 2.77
C GLY A 166 11.71 -0.08 2.24
N ALA A 167 10.71 0.76 1.99
CA ALA A 167 9.49 0.36 1.33
C ALA A 167 8.98 1.46 0.40
N ALA A 168 8.30 1.07 -0.66
CA ALA A 168 7.53 1.96 -1.51
C ALA A 168 6.13 1.38 -1.74
N ALA A 169 5.16 2.25 -2.00
CA ALA A 169 3.82 1.84 -2.42
C ALA A 169 3.38 2.67 -3.62
N ASP A 170 2.47 2.11 -4.42
CA ASP A 170 1.89 2.78 -5.57
C ASP A 170 0.85 3.86 -5.19
N GLY A 171 0.24 4.46 -6.18
CA GLY A 171 -0.64 5.62 -5.99
C GLY A 171 -1.78 5.41 -5.00
N ASP A 172 -2.40 4.24 -4.97
CA ASP A 172 -3.48 3.84 -4.05
C ASP A 172 -3.05 2.80 -3.00
N ALA A 173 -1.74 2.48 -2.97
CA ALA A 173 -1.07 1.59 -2.02
C ALA A 173 -1.59 0.13 -1.99
N ASP A 174 -2.15 -0.37 -3.09
CA ASP A 174 -2.51 -1.79 -3.19
C ASP A 174 -1.33 -2.67 -3.68
N ARG A 175 -0.23 -2.04 -4.08
CA ARG A 175 1.06 -2.69 -4.41
C ARG A 175 2.19 -2.09 -3.58
N ASN A 176 3.19 -2.90 -3.29
CA ASN A 176 4.35 -2.46 -2.54
C ASN A 176 5.65 -3.12 -3.01
N MET A 177 6.77 -2.51 -2.65
CA MET A 177 8.11 -3.08 -2.75
C MET A 177 8.79 -2.96 -1.39
N ILE A 178 9.49 -4.02 -0.98
CA ILE A 178 10.24 -4.09 0.27
C ILE A 178 11.72 -4.27 -0.03
N LEU A 179 12.55 -3.51 0.66
CA LEU A 179 14.01 -3.55 0.59
C LEU A 179 14.60 -3.65 2.00
N SER A 180 15.62 -4.45 2.15
CA SER A 180 16.54 -4.37 3.28
C SER A 180 17.83 -3.66 2.83
N SER A 181 18.74 -3.36 3.75
CA SER A 181 20.03 -2.76 3.41
C SER A 181 20.76 -3.59 2.34
N GLN A 182 20.92 -3.02 1.16
CA GLN A 182 21.54 -3.65 -0.01
C GLN A 182 20.95 -5.02 -0.40
N PHE A 183 19.65 -5.19 -0.18
CA PHE A 183 18.96 -6.42 -0.53
C PHE A 183 17.51 -6.16 -0.97
N PHE A 184 17.16 -6.65 -2.15
CA PHE A 184 15.79 -6.61 -2.68
C PHE A 184 15.02 -7.85 -2.24
N ILE A 185 13.89 -7.63 -1.57
CA ILE A 185 12.97 -8.71 -1.20
C ILE A 185 11.97 -8.85 -2.34
N SER A 186 12.05 -9.95 -3.07
CA SER A 186 11.11 -10.23 -4.15
C SER A 186 9.67 -10.22 -3.62
N PRO A 187 8.72 -9.51 -4.27
CA PRO A 187 7.31 -9.60 -3.92
C PRO A 187 6.79 -11.04 -3.90
N SER A 188 7.36 -11.90 -4.74
CA SER A 188 7.03 -13.32 -4.78
C SER A 188 7.40 -14.06 -3.48
N ASP A 189 8.45 -13.63 -2.78
CA ASP A 189 8.92 -14.27 -1.54
C ASP A 189 8.38 -13.60 -0.27
N SER A 190 7.95 -12.34 -0.35
CA SER A 190 7.46 -11.59 0.82
C SER A 190 6.26 -12.27 1.50
N LEU A 191 5.38 -12.91 0.73
CA LEU A 191 4.24 -13.66 1.28
C LEU A 191 4.70 -14.84 2.14
N ALA A 192 5.72 -15.58 1.70
CA ALA A 192 6.28 -16.68 2.48
C ALA A 192 6.85 -16.19 3.83
N MET A 193 7.55 -15.04 3.82
CA MET A 193 8.05 -14.42 5.06
C MET A 193 6.92 -14.01 6.00
N ILE A 194 5.83 -13.45 5.48
CA ILE A 194 4.65 -13.06 6.28
C ILE A 194 4.01 -14.31 6.89
N VAL A 195 3.79 -15.36 6.12
CA VAL A 195 3.17 -16.60 6.60
C VAL A 195 4.06 -17.29 7.62
N ASP A 196 5.37 -17.28 7.42
CA ASP A 196 6.31 -17.88 8.39
C ASP A 196 6.27 -17.17 9.76
N ASN A 197 6.05 -15.87 9.77
CA ASN A 197 5.98 -15.03 10.95
C ASN A 197 4.56 -14.58 11.32
N ALA A 198 3.52 -15.26 10.84
CA ALA A 198 2.14 -14.84 11.02
C ALA A 198 1.69 -14.77 12.50
N ASP A 199 2.28 -15.58 13.36
CA ASP A 199 2.03 -15.58 14.82
C ASP A 199 2.43 -14.27 15.51
N LEU A 200 3.31 -13.47 14.91
CA LEU A 200 3.65 -12.13 15.39
C LEU A 200 2.54 -11.10 15.11
N ILE A 201 1.63 -11.40 14.18
CA ILE A 201 0.51 -10.54 13.82
C ILE A 201 -0.68 -10.90 14.73
N PRO A 202 -1.19 -9.97 15.57
CA PRO A 202 -2.25 -10.25 16.53
C PRO A 202 -3.47 -10.96 15.95
N GLN A 203 -3.88 -10.56 14.73
CA GLN A 203 -5.02 -11.15 14.04
C GLN A 203 -4.83 -12.63 13.69
N PHE A 204 -3.59 -13.10 13.53
CA PHE A 204 -3.27 -14.48 13.15
C PHE A 204 -2.73 -15.34 14.29
N ARG A 205 -2.69 -14.82 15.53
CA ARG A 205 -2.22 -15.58 16.71
C ARG A 205 -3.02 -16.84 17.00
N ALA A 206 -4.28 -16.90 16.57
CA ALA A 206 -5.09 -18.11 16.68
C ALA A 206 -4.72 -19.20 15.66
N GLY A 207 -3.72 -18.94 14.81
CA GLY A 207 -3.26 -19.80 13.73
C GLY A 207 -3.93 -19.48 12.39
N LEU A 208 -3.23 -19.80 11.32
CA LEU A 208 -3.73 -19.71 9.96
C LEU A 208 -4.51 -20.99 9.61
N LYS A 209 -5.63 -20.83 8.92
CA LYS A 209 -6.40 -21.98 8.37
C LYS A 209 -5.79 -22.52 7.09
N GLY A 210 -5.16 -21.66 6.33
CA GLY A 210 -4.47 -21.95 5.09
C GLY A 210 -3.82 -20.70 4.53
N CYS A 211 -3.13 -20.86 3.42
CA CYS A 211 -2.58 -19.76 2.65
C CYS A 211 -2.82 -19.99 1.16
N ALA A 212 -2.73 -18.93 0.36
CA ALA A 212 -2.92 -19.03 -1.07
C ALA A 212 -1.92 -18.15 -1.83
N ARG A 213 -1.47 -18.61 -2.99
CA ARG A 213 -0.64 -17.84 -3.91
C ARG A 213 -1.14 -17.93 -5.34
N SER A 214 -0.80 -16.95 -6.15
CA SER A 214 -0.99 -17.07 -7.59
C SER A 214 0.09 -17.96 -8.21
N MET A 215 -0.20 -18.55 -9.37
CA MET A 215 0.73 -19.43 -10.08
C MET A 215 2.15 -18.85 -10.27
N PRO A 216 2.33 -17.56 -10.66
CA PRO A 216 3.66 -16.97 -10.82
C PRO A 216 4.36 -16.60 -9.50
N THR A 217 3.71 -16.70 -8.36
CA THR A 217 4.32 -16.44 -7.06
C THR A 217 5.30 -17.55 -6.69
N SER A 218 6.36 -17.20 -5.96
CA SER A 218 7.39 -18.15 -5.52
C SER A 218 6.81 -19.36 -4.79
N GLY A 219 7.33 -20.55 -5.10
CA GLY A 219 7.06 -21.79 -4.38
C GLY A 219 7.61 -21.82 -2.94
N ALA A 220 8.28 -20.77 -2.48
CA ALA A 220 8.69 -20.65 -1.08
C ALA A 220 7.52 -20.76 -0.11
N LEU A 221 6.33 -20.22 -0.48
CA LEU A 221 5.12 -20.34 0.31
C LEU A 221 4.71 -21.80 0.54
N ASP A 222 4.81 -22.65 -0.49
CA ASP A 222 4.46 -24.08 -0.39
C ASP A 222 5.33 -24.79 0.65
N LEU A 223 6.63 -24.43 0.69
CA LEU A 223 7.58 -24.98 1.67
C LEU A 223 7.25 -24.54 3.10
N VAL A 224 6.92 -23.25 3.29
CA VAL A 224 6.51 -22.70 4.59
C VAL A 224 5.21 -23.35 5.05
N ALA A 225 4.21 -23.44 4.18
CA ALA A 225 2.93 -24.06 4.47
C ALA A 225 3.10 -25.52 4.92
N LYS A 226 3.92 -26.28 4.18
CA LYS A 226 4.26 -27.67 4.54
C LYS A 226 4.95 -27.75 5.91
N ALA A 227 5.91 -26.86 6.19
CA ALA A 227 6.61 -26.85 7.47
C ALA A 227 5.69 -26.50 8.64
N LYS A 228 4.69 -25.62 8.43
CA LYS A 228 3.70 -25.21 9.42
C LYS A 228 2.49 -26.18 9.49
N GLY A 229 2.36 -27.12 8.58
CA GLY A 229 1.23 -28.07 8.54
C GLY A 229 -0.10 -27.41 8.18
N ILE A 230 -0.07 -26.34 7.39
CA ILE A 230 -1.27 -25.63 6.89
C ILE A 230 -1.48 -25.89 5.40
N GLU A 231 -2.71 -25.79 4.95
CA GLU A 231 -3.07 -25.99 3.55
C GLU A 231 -2.60 -24.80 2.69
N CYS A 232 -2.08 -25.09 1.50
CA CYS A 232 -1.63 -24.07 0.52
C CYS A 232 -2.37 -24.26 -0.79
N PHE A 233 -3.00 -23.16 -1.27
CA PHE A 233 -3.75 -23.15 -2.51
C PHE A 233 -3.01 -22.37 -3.59
N GLU A 234 -2.99 -22.92 -4.80
CA GLU A 234 -2.50 -22.24 -5.98
C GLU A 234 -3.68 -21.81 -6.86
N VAL A 235 -3.71 -20.53 -7.24
CA VAL A 235 -4.77 -19.98 -8.06
C VAL A 235 -4.19 -19.26 -9.29
N PRO A 236 -4.97 -19.08 -10.37
CA PRO A 236 -4.55 -18.25 -11.50
C PRO A 236 -4.25 -16.80 -11.06
N THR A 237 -3.50 -16.07 -11.90
CA THR A 237 -3.18 -14.67 -11.65
C THR A 237 -4.43 -13.80 -11.65
N GLY A 238 -4.60 -13.03 -10.57
CA GLY A 238 -5.70 -12.10 -10.38
C GLY A 238 -6.42 -12.32 -9.07
N TRP A 239 -6.58 -11.26 -8.30
CA TRP A 239 -7.15 -11.35 -6.95
C TRP A 239 -8.61 -11.86 -6.89
N LYS A 240 -9.36 -11.80 -8.00
CA LYS A 240 -10.71 -12.40 -8.11
C LYS A 240 -10.72 -13.91 -7.79
N PHE A 241 -9.63 -14.61 -8.09
CA PHE A 241 -9.52 -16.04 -7.80
C PHE A 241 -9.34 -16.32 -6.32
N PHE A 242 -8.69 -15.42 -5.59
CA PHE A 242 -8.60 -15.52 -4.13
C PHE A 242 -9.97 -15.29 -3.48
N GLY A 243 -10.75 -14.32 -3.94
CA GLY A 243 -12.10 -14.07 -3.44
C GLY A 243 -13.07 -15.23 -3.66
N ASN A 244 -12.83 -16.10 -4.65
CA ASN A 244 -13.62 -17.30 -4.86
C ASN A 244 -13.14 -18.49 -4.01
N LEU A 245 -11.93 -18.41 -3.45
CA LEU A 245 -11.36 -19.42 -2.56
C LEU A 245 -11.83 -19.24 -1.12
N MET A 246 -12.02 -17.99 -0.70
CA MET A 246 -12.50 -17.61 0.64
C MET A 246 -14.01 -17.79 0.79
#